data_48c7f5672efcb7e579e862e44f501acd
#
_entry.id   48c7f5672efcb7e579e862e44f501acd
#
_cell.length_a   1.000
_cell.length_b   1.000
_cell.length_c   1.000
_cell.angle_alpha   90.00
_cell.angle_beta   90.00
_cell.angle_gamma   90.00
#
_symmetry.space_group_name_H-M   'P 1'
#
loop_
_entity.id
_entity.type
_entity.pdbx_description
1 polymer ?
#
loop_
_entity_poly.entity_id
_entity_poly.type
_entity_poly.pdbx_seq_one_letter_code
_entity_poly.pdbx_strand_id
1 'polypeptide(L)'
;MNQRGFTLIEIIITIVLMAILGFMAAQLLSTTLRGSAESARTAKDLSEATSAMEQCVAFFNTQAMQEKDAAQRIEASKAEREKLGAEASAWTPPGGTIANVLITVNPGSVELYRVF
;
A
#
# COMPACT_ATOMS: atom_id res chain seq x y z
N MET A 1 -36.19 -14.92 54.28
CA MET A 1 -35.19 -14.62 53.22
C MET A 1 -34.72 -15.93 52.63
N ASN A 2 -35.11 -16.26 51.44
CA ASN A 2 -34.64 -17.47 50.74
C ASN A 2 -33.24 -17.18 50.19
N GLN A 3 -32.20 -17.57 50.89
CA GLN A 3 -30.84 -17.61 50.37
C GLN A 3 -30.76 -18.84 49.44
N ARG A 4 -30.95 -18.63 48.18
CA ARG A 4 -30.68 -19.63 47.17
C ARG A 4 -29.17 -19.56 46.89
N GLY A 5 -28.44 -20.53 47.45
CA GLY A 5 -27.02 -20.74 47.09
C GLY A 5 -26.92 -21.20 45.63
N PHE A 6 -25.91 -20.72 44.90
CA PHE A 6 -25.61 -21.23 43.55
C PHE A 6 -25.27 -22.72 43.63
N THR A 7 -25.82 -23.49 42.67
CA THR A 7 -25.48 -24.90 42.55
C THR A 7 -24.07 -25.05 41.92
N LEU A 8 -23.37 -26.11 42.27
CA LEU A 8 -22.02 -26.37 41.72
C LEU A 8 -22.06 -26.45 40.16
N ILE A 9 -23.12 -27.01 39.59
CA ILE A 9 -23.32 -27.11 38.15
C ILE A 9 -23.48 -25.72 37.51
N GLU A 10 -24.16 -24.80 38.16
CA GLU A 10 -24.36 -23.42 37.66
C GLU A 10 -23.04 -22.65 37.57
N ILE A 11 -22.16 -22.82 38.56
CA ILE A 11 -20.82 -22.22 38.55
C ILE A 11 -19.98 -22.79 37.40
N ILE A 12 -20.01 -24.10 37.20
CA ILE A 12 -19.26 -24.73 36.10
C ILE A 12 -19.74 -24.23 34.73
N ILE A 13 -21.06 -24.18 34.52
CA ILE A 13 -21.63 -23.67 33.28
C ILE A 13 -21.25 -22.20 33.05
N THR A 14 -21.30 -21.38 34.10
CA THR A 14 -20.94 -19.96 34.01
C THR A 14 -19.48 -19.76 33.62
N ILE A 15 -18.56 -20.52 34.21
CA ILE A 15 -17.12 -20.46 33.87
C ILE A 15 -16.88 -20.88 32.43
N VAL A 16 -17.53 -21.95 31.95
CA VAL A 16 -17.41 -22.43 30.57
C VAL A 16 -17.93 -21.39 29.57
N LEU A 17 -19.09 -20.79 29.85
CA LEU A 17 -19.64 -19.73 28.99
C LEU A 17 -18.73 -18.50 28.96
N MET A 18 -18.21 -18.06 30.10
CA MET A 18 -17.26 -16.96 30.16
C MET A 18 -15.97 -17.24 29.38
N ALA A 19 -15.47 -18.46 29.42
CA ALA A 19 -14.29 -18.86 28.66
C ALA A 19 -14.52 -18.79 27.16
N ILE A 20 -15.68 -19.26 26.67
CA ILE A 20 -16.04 -19.22 25.24
C ILE A 20 -16.21 -17.77 24.77
N LEU A 21 -16.93 -16.95 25.52
CA LEU A 21 -17.15 -15.54 25.18
C LEU A 21 -15.83 -14.75 25.19
N GLY A 22 -14.97 -14.98 26.18
CA GLY A 22 -13.64 -14.36 26.25
C GLY A 22 -12.76 -14.73 25.07
N PHE A 23 -12.78 -15.99 24.64
CA PHE A 23 -12.03 -16.44 23.48
C PHE A 23 -12.51 -15.77 22.17
N MET A 24 -13.84 -15.67 21.96
CA MET A 24 -14.40 -14.97 20.81
C MET A 24 -14.04 -13.49 20.80
N ALA A 25 -14.13 -12.82 21.93
CA ALA A 25 -13.73 -11.40 22.03
C ALA A 25 -12.24 -11.19 21.71
N ALA A 26 -11.36 -12.07 22.17
CA ALA A 26 -9.93 -12.03 21.88
C ALA A 26 -9.66 -12.21 20.36
N GLN A 27 -10.38 -13.09 19.69
CA GLN A 27 -10.28 -13.29 18.24
C GLN A 27 -10.67 -12.02 17.46
N LEU A 28 -11.78 -11.39 17.80
CA LEU A 28 -12.21 -10.14 17.18
C LEU A 28 -11.18 -9.02 17.34
N LEU A 29 -10.65 -8.86 18.54
CA LEU A 29 -9.63 -7.84 18.82
C LEU A 29 -8.36 -8.07 18.01
N SER A 30 -7.89 -9.32 17.92
CA SER A 30 -6.73 -9.70 17.12
C SER A 30 -6.92 -9.37 15.63
N THR A 31 -8.08 -9.66 15.06
CA THR A 31 -8.39 -9.36 13.65
C THR A 31 -8.43 -7.86 13.38
N THR A 32 -9.04 -7.09 14.28
CA THR A 32 -9.11 -5.62 14.14
C THR A 32 -7.72 -4.98 14.20
N LEU A 33 -6.87 -5.42 15.12
CA LEU A 33 -5.51 -4.90 15.24
C LEU A 33 -4.66 -5.21 14.00
N ARG A 34 -4.77 -6.41 13.44
CA ARG A 34 -4.07 -6.78 12.21
C ARG A 34 -4.54 -5.96 11.03
N GLY A 35 -5.84 -5.79 10.85
CA GLY A 35 -6.41 -4.97 9.77
C GLY A 35 -5.99 -3.51 9.87
N SER A 36 -5.93 -2.94 11.06
CA SER A 36 -5.45 -1.56 11.28
C SER A 36 -3.97 -1.40 10.93
N ALA A 37 -3.11 -2.35 11.32
CA ALA A 37 -1.69 -2.32 10.99
C ALA A 37 -1.44 -2.46 9.48
N GLU A 38 -2.19 -3.32 8.80
CA GLU A 38 -2.10 -3.48 7.34
C GLU A 38 -2.54 -2.21 6.61
N SER A 39 -3.65 -1.60 7.02
CA SER A 39 -4.12 -0.34 6.45
C SER A 39 -3.11 0.79 6.62
N ALA A 40 -2.44 0.87 7.78
CA ALA A 40 -1.41 1.86 8.03
C ALA A 40 -0.17 1.66 7.12
N ARG A 41 0.23 0.42 6.88
CA ARG A 41 1.33 0.10 5.95
C ARG A 41 0.98 0.48 4.52
N THR A 42 -0.19 0.09 4.05
CA THR A 42 -0.66 0.43 2.70
C THR A 42 -0.75 1.94 2.50
N ALA A 43 -1.24 2.68 3.49
CA ALA A 43 -1.29 4.14 3.45
C ALA A 43 0.11 4.76 3.37
N LYS A 44 1.08 4.22 4.11
CA LYS A 44 2.47 4.65 4.04
C LYS A 44 3.07 4.37 2.67
N ASP A 45 2.96 3.15 2.16
CA ASP A 45 3.46 2.75 0.85
C ASP A 45 2.86 3.62 -0.27
N LEU A 46 1.57 3.93 -0.18
CA LEU A 46 0.89 4.81 -1.13
C LEU A 46 1.44 6.25 -1.05
N SER A 47 1.67 6.77 0.14
CA SER A 47 2.26 8.10 0.33
C SER A 47 3.67 8.19 -0.24
N GLU A 48 4.51 7.18 -0.01
CA GLU A 48 5.86 7.10 -0.57
C GLU A 48 5.82 6.99 -2.09
N ALA A 49 4.94 6.14 -2.64
CA ALA A 49 4.75 6.00 -4.08
C ALA A 49 4.30 7.31 -4.74
N THR A 50 3.36 8.01 -4.13
CA THR A 50 2.86 9.29 -4.63
C THR A 50 3.95 10.35 -4.62
N SER A 51 4.71 10.45 -3.53
CA SER A 51 5.83 11.40 -3.43
C SER A 51 6.91 11.12 -4.47
N ALA A 52 7.30 9.86 -4.66
CA ALA A 52 8.27 9.48 -5.69
C ALA A 52 7.76 9.79 -7.11
N MET A 53 6.48 9.54 -7.38
CA MET A 53 5.87 9.85 -8.67
C MET A 53 5.83 11.36 -8.93
N GLU A 54 5.48 12.17 -7.93
CA GLU A 54 5.50 13.63 -8.05
C GLU A 54 6.88 14.18 -8.36
N GLN A 55 7.92 13.64 -7.74
CA GLN A 55 9.31 14.01 -8.03
C GLN A 55 9.69 13.62 -9.47
N CYS A 56 9.29 12.42 -9.93
CA CYS A 56 9.49 12.01 -11.32
C CYS A 56 8.74 12.95 -12.28
N VAL A 57 7.51 13.32 -11.99
CA VAL A 57 6.71 14.26 -12.79
C VAL A 57 7.41 15.62 -12.89
N ALA A 58 7.86 16.14 -11.76
CA ALA A 58 8.57 17.43 -11.73
C ALA A 58 9.84 17.39 -12.59
N PHE A 59 10.61 16.30 -12.50
CA PHE A 59 11.81 16.12 -13.31
C PHE A 59 11.50 16.02 -14.81
N PHE A 60 10.53 15.23 -15.21
CA PHE A 60 10.14 15.06 -16.62
C PHE A 60 9.45 16.28 -17.23
N ASN A 61 8.84 17.13 -16.41
CA ASN A 61 8.28 18.41 -16.85
C ASN A 61 9.32 19.52 -17.04
N THR A 62 10.59 19.26 -16.70
CA THR A 62 11.66 20.21 -16.99
C THR A 62 11.81 20.42 -18.49
N GLN A 63 11.95 21.65 -18.94
CA GLN A 63 12.05 22.00 -20.35
C GLN A 63 13.16 21.22 -21.09
N ALA A 64 14.29 21.00 -20.43
CA ALA A 64 15.41 20.21 -20.95
C ALA A 64 15.04 18.73 -21.24
N MET A 65 14.03 18.18 -20.57
CA MET A 65 13.55 16.80 -20.80
C MET A 65 12.47 16.73 -21.87
N GLN A 66 11.68 17.77 -22.06
CA GLN A 66 10.62 17.79 -23.08
C GLN A 66 11.15 17.82 -24.51
N GLU A 67 12.34 18.37 -24.74
CA GLU A 67 13.01 18.42 -26.03
C GLU A 67 13.68 17.10 -26.44
N LYS A 68 13.71 16.10 -25.56
CA LYS A 68 14.35 14.80 -25.80
C LYS A 68 13.37 13.76 -26.28
N ASP A 69 13.87 12.83 -27.11
CA ASP A 69 13.12 11.64 -27.49
C ASP A 69 12.97 10.66 -26.30
N ALA A 70 12.00 9.73 -26.36
CA ALA A 70 11.70 8.79 -25.28
C ALA A 70 12.92 8.01 -24.77
N ALA A 71 13.76 7.51 -25.67
CA ALA A 71 15.00 6.81 -25.31
C ALA A 71 16.00 7.70 -24.58
N GLN A 72 16.16 8.93 -25.01
CA GLN A 72 17.04 9.94 -24.37
C GLN A 72 16.52 10.37 -22.99
N ARG A 73 15.20 10.44 -22.82
CA ARG A 73 14.57 10.72 -21.53
C ARG A 73 14.82 9.61 -20.52
N ILE A 74 14.70 8.36 -20.96
CA ILE A 74 14.96 7.19 -20.11
C ILE A 74 16.40 7.19 -19.60
N GLU A 75 17.37 7.42 -20.49
CA GLU A 75 18.79 7.46 -20.10
C GLU A 75 19.14 8.65 -19.22
N ALA A 76 18.67 9.86 -19.57
CA ALA A 76 18.92 11.07 -18.81
C ALA A 76 18.30 11.04 -17.40
N SER A 77 17.19 10.33 -17.22
CA SER A 77 16.50 10.20 -15.93
C SER A 77 17.01 9.07 -15.03
N LYS A 78 17.93 8.25 -15.51
CA LYS A 78 18.40 7.04 -14.82
C LYS A 78 18.87 7.29 -13.38
N ALA A 79 19.72 8.27 -13.18
CA ALA A 79 20.26 8.60 -11.85
C ALA A 79 19.18 9.08 -10.86
N GLU A 80 18.20 9.84 -11.33
CA GLU A 80 17.11 10.34 -10.49
C GLU A 80 16.11 9.23 -10.16
N ARG A 81 15.78 8.38 -11.12
CA ARG A 81 14.89 7.23 -10.92
C ARG A 81 15.47 6.20 -9.96
N GLU A 82 16.79 5.97 -10.03
CA GLU A 82 17.46 5.03 -9.12
C GLU A 82 17.34 5.47 -7.67
N LYS A 83 17.44 6.78 -7.39
CA LYS A 83 17.21 7.33 -6.05
C LYS A 83 15.80 7.15 -5.54
N LEU A 84 14.81 7.18 -6.43
CA LEU A 84 13.38 7.12 -6.10
C LEU A 84 12.81 5.70 -6.18
N GLY A 85 13.62 4.70 -6.56
CA GLY A 85 13.15 3.34 -6.77
C GLY A 85 12.14 3.23 -7.92
N ALA A 86 12.24 4.12 -8.91
CA ALA A 86 11.36 4.15 -10.07
C ALA A 86 12.01 3.48 -11.29
N GLU A 87 11.21 2.79 -12.07
CA GLU A 87 11.61 2.21 -13.35
C GLU A 87 10.98 2.98 -14.50
N ALA A 88 11.66 3.03 -15.65
CA ALA A 88 11.14 3.63 -16.87
C ALA A 88 11.29 2.70 -18.05
N SER A 89 10.27 2.66 -18.89
CA SER A 89 10.24 1.93 -20.13
C SER A 89 9.64 2.76 -21.26
N ALA A 90 10.03 2.48 -22.49
CA ALA A 90 9.37 3.07 -23.65
C ALA A 90 7.99 2.42 -23.81
N TRP A 91 6.95 3.24 -23.89
CA TRP A 91 5.57 2.80 -24.09
C TRP A 91 4.96 3.47 -25.30
N THR A 92 4.32 2.68 -26.14
CA THR A 92 3.61 3.18 -27.30
C THR A 92 2.12 2.88 -27.15
N PRO A 93 1.24 3.88 -27.22
CA PRO A 93 -0.18 3.63 -27.12
C PRO A 93 -0.68 2.76 -28.28
N PRO A 94 -1.73 1.95 -28.08
CA PRO A 94 -2.34 1.18 -29.14
C PRO A 94 -2.78 2.09 -30.32
N GLY A 95 -2.19 1.87 -31.49
CA GLY A 95 -2.44 2.72 -32.70
C GLY A 95 -1.62 4.01 -32.77
N GLY A 96 -0.74 4.27 -31.82
CA GLY A 96 0.18 5.41 -31.84
C GLY A 96 1.52 5.07 -32.49
N THR A 97 2.17 6.09 -33.05
CA THR A 97 3.49 5.99 -33.68
C THR A 97 4.61 6.62 -32.86
N ILE A 98 4.26 7.35 -31.79
CA ILE A 98 5.22 8.06 -30.93
C ILE A 98 5.37 7.28 -29.64
N ALA A 99 6.62 6.92 -29.32
CA ALA A 99 6.96 6.30 -28.05
C ALA A 99 6.97 7.35 -26.92
N ASN A 100 6.28 7.03 -25.84
CA ASN A 100 6.27 7.78 -24.60
C ASN A 100 7.10 7.06 -23.53
N VAL A 101 7.36 7.73 -22.43
CA VAL A 101 8.04 7.14 -21.26
C VAL A 101 7.00 6.71 -20.25
N LEU A 102 6.96 5.43 -19.93
CA LEU A 102 6.18 4.89 -18.82
C LEU A 102 7.05 4.81 -17.58
N ILE A 103 6.67 5.50 -16.54
CA ILE A 103 7.32 5.43 -15.22
C ILE A 103 6.49 4.56 -14.31
N THR A 104 7.17 3.60 -13.68
CA THR A 104 6.59 2.71 -12.67
C THR A 104 7.29 2.94 -11.34
N VAL A 105 6.53 3.18 -10.30
CA VAL A 105 7.03 3.29 -8.92
C VAL A 105 6.38 2.20 -8.10
N ASN A 106 7.20 1.36 -7.47
CA ASN A 106 6.75 0.22 -6.69
C ASN A 106 7.42 0.19 -5.30
N PRO A 107 7.00 1.03 -4.35
CA PRO A 107 7.42 0.91 -2.96
C PRO A 107 6.51 -0.07 -2.21
N GLY A 108 6.95 -1.29 -2.04
CA GLY A 108 6.22 -2.29 -1.26
C GLY A 108 4.99 -2.86 -1.97
N SER A 109 3.79 -2.65 -1.43
CA SER A 109 2.54 -3.26 -1.90
C SER A 109 1.76 -2.46 -2.95
N VAL A 110 2.24 -1.27 -3.33
CA VAL A 110 1.55 -0.34 -4.23
C VAL A 110 2.39 -0.06 -5.46
N GLU A 111 1.78 -0.18 -6.63
CA GLU A 111 2.38 0.20 -7.91
C GLU A 111 1.66 1.41 -8.50
N LEU A 112 2.41 2.43 -8.90
CA LEU A 112 1.89 3.59 -9.61
C LEU A 112 2.52 3.70 -11.00
N TYR A 113 1.71 4.07 -11.98
CA TYR A 113 2.10 4.23 -13.38
C TYR A 113 1.80 5.61 -13.89
N ARG A 114 2.70 6.19 -14.68
CA ARG A 114 2.47 7.43 -15.39
C ARG A 114 3.19 7.45 -16.73
N VAL A 115 2.52 7.98 -17.74
CA VAL A 115 3.04 8.15 -19.11
C VAL A 115 3.43 9.62 -19.32
N PHE A 116 4.59 9.83 -19.90
CA PHE A 116 5.14 11.15 -20.23
C PHE A 116 5.46 11.26 -21.72
#